data_6de4aba09e0b0f6306dac2817de727be
#
_entry.id   6de4aba09e0b0f6306dac2817de727be
#
_cell.length_a   1.000
_cell.length_b   1.000
_cell.length_c   1.000
_cell.angle_alpha   90.00
_cell.angle_beta   90.00
_cell.angle_gamma   90.00
#
_symmetry.space_group_name_H-M   'P 1'
#
loop_
_entity.id
_entity.type
_entity.pdbx_description
1 polymer ?
#
loop_
_entity_poly.entity_id
_entity_poly.type
_entity_poly.pdbx_seq_one_letter_code
_entity_poly.pdbx_strand_id
1 'polypeptide(L)'
;MDARSLYTRLGGAEGIRRIIDDVIAAHLSNPVVSERFRKAEDLGRLKIKAWEFFCAGAGGPETYTGKDMISAHKGMHITDVEYEAVTSDILSALAKNRIDDATAHDVTAILNSLKSQVIGV
;
A
#
# COMPACT_ATOMS: atom_id res chain seq x y z
N MET A 1 -4.28 -21.74 12.78
CA MET A 1 -4.82 -20.64 11.99
C MET A 1 -4.96 -19.38 12.86
N ASP A 2 -4.47 -18.26 12.41
CA ASP A 2 -4.55 -17.02 13.17
C ASP A 2 -5.93 -16.38 12.99
N ALA A 3 -6.70 -16.28 14.10
CA ALA A 3 -8.06 -15.73 14.08
C ALA A 3 -8.10 -14.21 14.22
N ARG A 4 -6.95 -13.56 14.43
CA ARG A 4 -6.90 -12.10 14.52
C ARG A 4 -7.21 -11.46 13.18
N SER A 5 -7.74 -10.23 13.19
CA SER A 5 -7.97 -9.46 11.97
C SER A 5 -6.64 -9.18 11.26
N LEU A 6 -6.69 -8.93 9.97
CA LEU A 6 -5.49 -8.52 9.21
C LEU A 6 -4.87 -7.26 9.83
N TYR A 7 -5.71 -6.31 10.26
CA TYR A 7 -5.27 -5.09 10.93
C TYR A 7 -4.37 -5.41 12.15
N THR A 8 -4.83 -6.31 13.02
CA THR A 8 -4.07 -6.71 14.21
C THR A 8 -2.78 -7.43 13.84
N ARG A 9 -2.84 -8.33 12.86
CA ARG A 9 -1.66 -9.08 12.38
C ARG A 9 -0.59 -8.18 11.76
N LEU A 10 -0.99 -7.03 11.20
CA LEU A 10 -0.08 -6.03 10.67
C LEU A 10 0.49 -5.11 11.75
N GLY A 11 0.04 -5.24 12.98
CA GLY A 11 0.55 -4.46 14.11
C GLY A 11 -0.31 -3.26 14.50
N GLY A 12 -1.55 -3.21 14.02
CA GLY A 12 -2.47 -2.10 14.32
C GLY A 12 -2.02 -0.79 13.69
N ALA A 13 -2.55 0.31 14.18
CA ALA A 13 -2.28 1.66 13.66
C ALA A 13 -0.77 1.97 13.59
N GLU A 14 -0.05 1.67 14.66
CA GLU A 14 1.40 1.96 14.74
C GLU A 14 2.22 1.04 13.82
N GLY A 15 1.89 -0.25 13.77
CA GLY A 15 2.58 -1.21 12.91
C GLY A 15 2.39 -0.86 11.43
N ILE A 16 1.17 -0.53 11.04
CA ILE A 16 0.85 -0.13 9.67
C ILE A 16 1.57 1.18 9.32
N ARG A 17 1.68 2.12 10.26
CA ARG A 17 2.41 3.37 10.04
C ARG A 17 3.87 3.10 9.70
N ARG A 18 4.54 2.22 10.43
CA ARG A 18 5.93 1.85 10.15
C ARG A 18 6.06 1.18 8.78
N ILE A 19 5.10 0.31 8.44
CA ILE A 19 5.08 -0.35 7.14
C ILE A 19 4.95 0.69 6.03
N ILE A 20 4.03 1.65 6.14
CA ILE A 20 3.82 2.69 5.12
C ILE A 20 5.06 3.55 4.95
N ASP A 21 5.73 3.93 6.04
CA ASP A 21 6.98 4.70 5.95
C ASP A 21 8.04 3.92 5.14
N ASP A 22 8.17 2.64 5.38
CA ASP A 22 9.11 1.78 4.63
C ASP A 22 8.67 1.58 3.18
N VAL A 23 7.38 1.46 2.92
CA VAL A 23 6.82 1.35 1.57
C VAL A 23 7.18 2.60 0.76
N ILE A 24 6.93 3.78 1.30
CA ILE A 24 7.23 5.04 0.59
C ILE A 24 8.73 5.19 0.37
N ALA A 25 9.55 4.84 1.36
CA ALA A 25 11.01 4.86 1.20
C ALA A 25 11.46 3.93 0.08
N ALA A 26 10.87 2.75 -0.02
CA ALA A 26 11.17 1.78 -1.09
C ALA A 26 10.76 2.33 -2.47
N HIS A 27 9.57 2.95 -2.57
CA HIS A 27 9.10 3.56 -3.82
C HIS A 27 10.06 4.67 -4.30
N LEU A 28 10.51 5.52 -3.39
CA LEU A 28 11.44 6.60 -3.72
C LEU A 28 12.80 6.09 -4.17
N SER A 29 13.16 4.87 -3.79
CA SER A 29 14.42 4.21 -4.20
C SER A 29 14.24 3.29 -5.40
N ASN A 30 13.01 3.04 -5.84
CA ASN A 30 12.71 2.14 -6.95
C ASN A 30 12.63 2.92 -8.25
N PRO A 31 13.60 2.77 -9.19
CA PRO A 31 13.63 3.56 -10.42
C PRO A 31 12.40 3.38 -11.31
N VAL A 32 11.67 2.28 -11.18
CA VAL A 32 10.45 2.04 -11.97
C VAL A 32 9.35 3.04 -11.62
N VAL A 33 9.22 3.42 -10.35
CA VAL A 33 8.12 4.27 -9.86
C VAL A 33 8.56 5.53 -9.14
N SER A 34 9.84 5.70 -8.84
CA SER A 34 10.35 6.81 -8.00
C SER A 34 9.93 8.19 -8.50
N GLU A 35 9.91 8.41 -9.82
CA GLU A 35 9.51 9.68 -10.42
C GLU A 35 8.09 10.09 -10.02
N ARG A 36 7.16 9.16 -10.00
CA ARG A 36 5.77 9.46 -9.63
C ARG A 36 5.66 9.95 -8.19
N PHE A 37 6.46 9.38 -7.29
CA PHE A 37 6.46 9.76 -5.87
C PHE A 37 7.25 11.03 -5.61
N ARG A 38 8.33 11.27 -6.34
CA ARG A 38 9.08 12.54 -6.25
C ARG A 38 8.27 13.74 -6.72
N LYS A 39 7.38 13.54 -7.68
CA LYS A 39 6.52 14.60 -8.22
C LYS A 39 5.27 14.84 -7.38
N ALA A 40 5.02 14.05 -6.34
CA ALA A 40 3.89 14.25 -5.45
C ALA A 40 4.03 15.62 -4.76
N GLU A 41 2.98 16.43 -4.85
CA GLU A 41 2.97 17.77 -4.28
C GLU A 41 3.13 17.77 -2.77
N ASP A 42 2.53 16.77 -2.11
CA ASP A 42 2.55 16.62 -0.66
C ASP A 42 2.74 15.15 -0.30
N LEU A 43 4.00 14.75 -0.11
CA LEU A 43 4.33 13.38 0.24
C LEU A 43 3.82 12.98 1.62
N GLY A 44 3.81 13.92 2.57
CA GLY A 44 3.25 13.68 3.90
C GLY A 44 1.78 13.33 3.84
N ARG A 45 1.01 14.05 3.04
CA ARG A 45 -0.40 13.77 2.83
C ARG A 45 -0.60 12.41 2.14
N LEU A 46 0.23 12.10 1.16
CA LEU A 46 0.20 10.81 0.48
C LEU A 46 0.37 9.67 1.48
N LYS A 47 1.34 9.78 2.38
CA LYS A 47 1.58 8.78 3.44
C LYS A 47 0.36 8.60 4.33
N ILE A 48 -0.27 9.71 4.75
CA ILE A 48 -1.45 9.67 5.60
C ILE A 48 -2.60 8.93 4.89
N LYS A 49 -2.85 9.27 3.62
CA LYS A 49 -3.92 8.61 2.85
C LYS A 49 -3.63 7.13 2.63
N ALA A 50 -2.39 6.76 2.35
CA ALA A 50 -1.99 5.37 2.23
C ALA A 50 -2.18 4.61 3.56
N TRP A 51 -1.80 5.22 4.67
CA TRP A 51 -1.99 4.64 6.00
C TRP A 51 -3.48 4.40 6.30
N GLU A 52 -4.32 5.42 6.06
CA GLU A 52 -5.77 5.29 6.24
C GLU A 52 -6.34 4.16 5.39
N PHE A 53 -5.90 4.08 4.14
CA PHE A 53 -6.37 3.06 3.21
C PHE A 53 -6.01 1.66 3.67
N PHE A 54 -4.76 1.45 4.09
CA PHE A 54 -4.32 0.15 4.60
C PHE A 54 -5.02 -0.22 5.89
N CYS A 55 -5.18 0.73 6.82
CA CYS A 55 -5.88 0.48 8.07
C CYS A 55 -7.34 0.08 7.82
N ALA A 56 -8.07 0.84 7.03
CA ALA A 56 -9.47 0.57 6.72
C ALA A 56 -9.62 -0.74 5.94
N GLY A 57 -8.76 -0.96 4.95
CA GLY A 57 -8.78 -2.17 4.13
C GLY A 57 -8.44 -3.43 4.90
N ALA A 58 -7.68 -3.30 5.97
CA ALA A 58 -7.31 -4.41 6.85
C ALA A 58 -8.33 -4.68 7.97
N GLY A 59 -9.41 -3.92 8.03
CA GLY A 59 -10.47 -4.09 9.02
C GLY A 59 -10.27 -3.28 10.29
N GLY A 60 -9.43 -2.26 10.26
CA GLY A 60 -9.22 -1.35 11.39
C GLY A 60 -10.35 -0.34 11.56
N PRO A 61 -10.34 0.41 12.68
CA PRO A 61 -11.37 1.41 12.95
C PRO A 61 -11.21 2.72 12.18
N GLU A 62 -10.06 2.92 11.52
CA GLU A 62 -9.77 4.14 10.78
C GLU A 62 -10.69 4.27 9.56
N THR A 63 -11.05 5.51 9.23
CA THR A 63 -11.84 5.83 8.05
C THR A 63 -10.92 6.32 6.93
N TYR A 64 -11.06 5.75 5.75
CA TYR A 64 -10.33 6.25 4.58
C TYR A 64 -11.03 7.52 4.05
N THR A 65 -10.31 8.63 4.03
CA THR A 65 -10.83 9.93 3.59
C THR A 65 -10.30 10.36 2.22
N GLY A 66 -9.58 9.48 1.53
CA GLY A 66 -9.06 9.75 0.19
C GLY A 66 -10.04 9.40 -0.92
N LYS A 67 -9.57 9.49 -2.15
CA LYS A 67 -10.35 9.13 -3.34
C LYS A 67 -10.42 7.62 -3.49
N ASP A 68 -11.48 7.10 -4.13
CA ASP A 68 -11.51 5.69 -4.52
C ASP A 68 -10.35 5.39 -5.49
N MET A 69 -10.01 4.11 -5.64
CA MET A 69 -8.82 3.72 -6.40
C MET A 69 -8.89 4.15 -7.86
N ILE A 70 -10.05 4.03 -8.50
CA ILE A 70 -10.23 4.44 -9.88
C ILE A 70 -9.99 5.95 -10.03
N SER A 71 -10.62 6.77 -9.19
CA SER A 71 -10.49 8.23 -9.23
C SER A 71 -9.07 8.68 -8.92
N ALA A 72 -8.41 8.00 -7.96
CA ALA A 72 -7.05 8.35 -7.54
C ALA A 72 -6.02 8.10 -8.64
N HIS A 73 -6.26 7.12 -9.52
CA HIS A 73 -5.30 6.70 -10.54
C HIS A 73 -5.73 7.06 -11.96
N LYS A 74 -6.93 7.59 -12.14
CA LYS A 74 -7.46 7.94 -13.45
C LYS A 74 -6.54 8.90 -14.19
N GLY A 75 -6.22 8.56 -15.43
CA GLY A 75 -5.36 9.38 -16.28
C GLY A 75 -3.86 9.23 -16.04
N MET A 76 -3.45 8.44 -15.04
CA MET A 76 -2.03 8.22 -14.74
C MET A 76 -1.36 7.20 -15.66
N HIS A 77 -2.16 6.40 -16.36
CA HIS A 77 -1.65 5.35 -17.27
C HIS A 77 -0.70 4.37 -16.58
N ILE A 78 -1.08 3.93 -15.38
CA ILE A 78 -0.29 2.96 -14.62
C ILE A 78 -0.20 1.65 -15.42
N THR A 79 1.01 1.11 -15.56
CA THR A 79 1.27 -0.14 -16.27
C THR A 79 1.35 -1.32 -15.32
N ASP A 80 1.26 -2.55 -15.88
CA ASP A 80 1.48 -3.78 -15.11
C ASP A 80 2.85 -3.78 -14.43
N VAL A 81 3.89 -3.33 -15.13
CA VAL A 81 5.26 -3.29 -14.59
C VAL A 81 5.33 -2.37 -13.37
N GLU A 82 4.68 -1.20 -13.44
CA GLU A 82 4.64 -0.26 -12.32
C GLU A 82 3.86 -0.84 -11.15
N TYR A 83 2.73 -1.50 -11.39
CA TYR A 83 1.94 -2.10 -10.33
C TYR A 83 2.70 -3.24 -9.63
N GLU A 84 3.41 -4.06 -10.40
CA GLU A 84 4.24 -5.12 -9.85
C GLU A 84 5.40 -4.56 -9.01
N ALA A 85 6.01 -3.45 -9.46
CA ALA A 85 7.06 -2.77 -8.71
C ALA A 85 6.53 -2.27 -7.36
N VAL A 86 5.35 -1.64 -7.35
CA VAL A 86 4.71 -1.17 -6.12
C VAL A 86 4.40 -2.35 -5.18
N THR A 87 3.85 -3.43 -5.73
CA THR A 87 3.54 -4.63 -4.95
C THR A 87 4.80 -5.23 -4.32
N SER A 88 5.89 -5.32 -5.09
CA SER A 88 7.17 -5.81 -4.60
C SER A 88 7.71 -4.95 -3.45
N ASP A 89 7.61 -3.63 -3.57
CA ASP A 89 8.04 -2.70 -2.53
C ASP A 89 7.22 -2.89 -1.24
N ILE A 90 5.92 -3.10 -1.38
CA ILE A 90 5.03 -3.36 -0.25
C ILE A 90 5.44 -4.67 0.46
N LEU A 91 5.65 -5.73 -0.30
CA LEU A 91 6.07 -7.02 0.26
C LEU A 91 7.43 -6.93 0.96
N SER A 92 8.36 -6.16 0.40
CA SER A 92 9.68 -5.91 1.04
C SER A 92 9.52 -5.18 2.37
N ALA A 93 8.62 -4.19 2.44
CA ALA A 93 8.34 -3.46 3.66
C ALA A 93 7.70 -4.38 4.72
N LEU A 94 6.82 -5.28 4.31
CA LEU A 94 6.24 -6.27 5.22
C LEU A 94 7.33 -7.16 5.82
N ALA A 95 8.22 -7.69 5.00
CA ALA A 95 9.33 -8.52 5.45
C ALA A 95 10.25 -7.76 6.41
N LYS A 96 10.56 -6.52 6.10
CA LYS A 96 11.38 -5.65 6.96
C LYS A 96 10.76 -5.45 8.33
N ASN A 97 9.44 -5.40 8.40
CA ASN A 97 8.69 -5.26 9.65
C ASN A 97 8.33 -6.60 10.28
N ARG A 98 8.94 -7.69 9.82
CA ARG A 98 8.79 -9.04 10.37
C ARG A 98 7.35 -9.56 10.32
N ILE A 99 6.62 -9.18 9.29
CA ILE A 99 5.27 -9.69 9.04
C ILE A 99 5.41 -11.13 8.51
N ASP A 100 4.62 -12.04 9.06
CA ASP A 100 4.67 -13.44 8.68
C ASP A 100 4.13 -13.68 7.25
N ASP A 101 4.51 -14.81 6.66
CA ASP A 101 4.16 -15.14 5.28
C ASP A 101 2.66 -15.23 5.05
N ALA A 102 1.90 -15.79 5.99
CA ALA A 102 0.45 -15.90 5.86
C ALA A 102 -0.21 -14.53 5.79
N THR A 103 0.24 -13.59 6.62
CA THR A 103 -0.27 -12.20 6.61
C THR A 103 0.12 -11.50 5.32
N ALA A 104 1.37 -11.66 4.86
CA ALA A 104 1.83 -11.09 3.59
C ALA A 104 1.03 -11.65 2.41
N HIS A 105 0.67 -12.93 2.45
CA HIS A 105 -0.17 -13.56 1.43
C HIS A 105 -1.57 -12.91 1.38
N ASP A 106 -2.17 -12.64 2.52
CA ASP A 106 -3.47 -11.96 2.59
C ASP A 106 -3.40 -10.55 2.02
N VAL A 107 -2.33 -9.81 2.29
CA VAL A 107 -2.10 -8.48 1.70
C VAL A 107 -1.97 -8.59 0.18
N THR A 108 -1.22 -9.57 -0.31
CA THR A 108 -1.04 -9.80 -1.75
C THR A 108 -2.38 -10.06 -2.44
N ALA A 109 -3.26 -10.85 -1.82
CA ALA A 109 -4.59 -11.13 -2.37
C ALA A 109 -5.41 -9.84 -2.51
N ILE A 110 -5.34 -8.94 -1.53
CA ILE A 110 -6.02 -7.64 -1.60
C ILE A 110 -5.45 -6.80 -2.73
N LEU A 111 -4.12 -6.72 -2.85
CA LEU A 111 -3.47 -5.96 -3.91
C LEU A 111 -3.86 -6.48 -5.29
N ASN A 112 -3.93 -7.80 -5.46
CA ASN A 112 -4.38 -8.40 -6.71
C ASN A 112 -5.83 -8.05 -7.03
N SER A 113 -6.69 -7.95 -6.03
CA SER A 113 -8.09 -7.58 -6.21
C SER A 113 -8.28 -6.12 -6.63
N LEU A 114 -7.33 -5.25 -6.31
CA LEU A 114 -7.38 -3.82 -6.62
C LEU A 114 -6.74 -3.48 -7.98
N LYS A 115 -6.02 -4.41 -8.56
CA LYS A 115 -5.21 -4.18 -9.76
C LYS A 115 -6.02 -3.56 -10.91
N SER A 116 -7.21 -4.06 -11.17
CA SER A 116 -8.06 -3.57 -12.27
C SER A 116 -8.58 -2.15 -12.05
N GLN A 117 -8.57 -1.66 -10.82
CA GLN A 117 -8.99 -0.30 -10.47
C GLN A 117 -7.85 0.72 -10.61
N VAL A 118 -6.64 0.26 -10.86
CA VAL A 118 -5.43 1.10 -10.90
C VAL A 118 -4.80 1.12 -12.28
N ILE A 119 -4.67 -0.05 -12.91
CA ILE A 119 -4.00 -0.17 -14.21
C ILE A 119 -4.94 0.27 -15.32
N GLY A 120 -4.46 1.22 -16.16
CA GLY A 120 -5.14 1.61 -17.39
C GLY A 120 -6.47 2.33 -17.21
N VAL A 121 -6.72 2.89 -16.05
CA VAL A 121 -7.99 3.62 -15.81
C VAL A 121 -7.91 5.10 -16.18
#